data_3e509dab75700a5610042bd2012922b5
#
_entry.id   3e509dab75700a5610042bd2012922b5
#
_cell.length_a   1.000
_cell.length_b   1.000
_cell.length_c   1.000
_cell.angle_alpha   90.00
_cell.angle_beta   90.00
_cell.angle_gamma   90.00
#
_symmetry.space_group_name_H-M   'P 1'
#
loop_
_entity.id
_entity.type
_entity.pdbx_description
1 polymer ?
#
loop_
_entity_poly.entity_id
_entity_poly.type
_entity_poly.pdbx_seq_one_letter_code
_entity_poly.pdbx_strand_id
1 'polypeptide(L)'
;MHNQINPRLSIKNISKNFGNNSVLKNVSFDLLPGEITSFIGANGAGKTTLVKILAGIHKFSEGKIEIDGVNYLPINPTDAMKKGIAIVHQIISEGVIEDMTVYENLVIDRLCIGESDIYFNRSKAKKNAKKIADALDLDLPLNSMTRDLSQAEKQLVAIARSMAHEPKILILDEPSSSLSSKETERLFSLIEKLKNQNVSILYISHKMADIKRLSDKVVALRDGVITGVFKKPINFNEAIASMLGKELANINFLENQKGEEVIRFNNFQLSETSKEFNLSINKGQVTAITGLVGTGKSEFIECIFGVRKQFNGEMHLNESPYNPRSPKDAIEKKIYMASEDRTKNSLFSNFNLFKNIDFPFLQLFSNFGFIKKNKEIKNANNLISLLKIKCESPNQDIGDLSGGNQQKVVLARWLTDESQLLILDEPFQGVDISSRQEIGEILRKNTLN
;
A
#
# COMPACT_ATOMS: atom_id res chain seq x y z
N MET A 1 2.15 23.55 -38.12
CA MET A 1 1.34 22.30 -38.04
C MET A 1 1.81 21.55 -36.84
N HIS A 2 1.03 21.52 -35.74
CA HIS A 2 1.35 20.68 -34.60
C HIS A 2 1.17 19.22 -35.03
N ASN A 3 2.26 18.46 -35.13
CA ASN A 3 2.19 17.02 -35.24
C ASN A 3 1.41 16.51 -34.01
N GLN A 4 0.13 16.20 -34.18
CA GLN A 4 -0.64 15.48 -33.14
C GLN A 4 -0.04 14.10 -33.04
N ILE A 5 0.69 13.85 -31.95
CA ILE A 5 1.18 12.51 -31.61
C ILE A 5 -0.05 11.66 -31.34
N ASN A 6 -0.28 10.61 -32.11
CA ASN A 6 -1.38 9.69 -31.88
C ASN A 6 -1.18 8.98 -30.53
N PRO A 7 -2.20 8.90 -29.70
CA PRO A 7 -2.11 8.23 -28.41
C PRO A 7 -1.85 6.72 -28.59
N ARG A 8 -0.98 6.17 -27.74
CA ARG A 8 -0.76 4.74 -27.63
C ARG A 8 -2.02 4.03 -27.10
N LEU A 9 -2.63 4.60 -26.06
CA LEU A 9 -3.91 4.17 -25.49
C LEU A 9 -4.86 5.36 -25.48
N SER A 10 -6.06 5.17 -26.02
CA SER A 10 -7.15 6.13 -25.92
C SER A 10 -8.36 5.48 -25.26
N ILE A 11 -8.78 6.04 -24.14
CA ILE A 11 -9.96 5.61 -23.38
C ILE A 11 -11.01 6.70 -23.51
N LYS A 12 -12.20 6.34 -24.00
CA LYS A 12 -13.29 7.27 -24.29
C LYS A 12 -14.58 6.84 -23.59
N ASN A 13 -15.04 7.63 -22.64
CA ASN A 13 -16.31 7.48 -21.92
C ASN A 13 -16.54 6.08 -21.31
N ILE A 14 -15.48 5.49 -20.76
CA ILE A 14 -15.59 4.17 -20.15
C ILE A 14 -16.40 4.24 -18.87
N SER A 15 -17.46 3.44 -18.83
CA SER A 15 -18.32 3.23 -17.67
C SER A 15 -18.31 1.75 -17.28
N LYS A 16 -18.39 1.46 -15.96
CA LYS A 16 -18.49 0.11 -15.43
C LYS A 16 -19.43 0.04 -14.25
N ASN A 17 -20.43 -0.81 -14.39
CA ASN A 17 -21.42 -1.10 -13.35
C ASN A 17 -21.26 -2.56 -12.87
N PHE A 18 -21.41 -2.77 -11.56
CA PHE A 18 -21.57 -4.07 -10.93
C PHE A 18 -22.95 -4.07 -10.25
N GLY A 19 -23.93 -4.71 -10.88
CA GLY A 19 -25.33 -4.57 -10.47
C GLY A 19 -25.74 -3.10 -10.47
N ASN A 20 -26.27 -2.62 -9.36
CA ASN A 20 -26.68 -1.22 -9.19
C ASN A 20 -25.53 -0.27 -8.81
N ASN A 21 -24.33 -0.78 -8.57
CA ASN A 21 -23.19 0.05 -8.17
C ASN A 21 -22.37 0.48 -9.40
N SER A 22 -22.36 1.78 -9.69
CA SER A 22 -21.58 2.38 -10.77
C SER A 22 -20.18 2.75 -10.25
N VAL A 23 -19.16 1.98 -10.67
CA VAL A 23 -17.78 2.10 -10.20
C VAL A 23 -16.94 3.02 -11.08
N LEU A 24 -17.15 3.01 -12.40
CA LEU A 24 -16.54 3.97 -13.35
C LEU A 24 -17.64 4.69 -14.12
N LYS A 25 -17.49 6.00 -14.29
CA LYS A 25 -18.48 6.89 -14.88
C LYS A 25 -17.83 7.80 -15.90
N ASN A 26 -17.99 7.49 -17.19
CA ASN A 26 -17.52 8.30 -18.32
C ASN A 26 -16.00 8.66 -18.25
N VAL A 27 -15.16 7.71 -17.86
CA VAL A 27 -13.72 7.89 -17.75
C VAL A 27 -13.11 8.05 -19.14
N SER A 28 -12.38 9.17 -19.37
CA SER A 28 -11.73 9.45 -20.65
C SER A 28 -10.33 10.02 -20.42
N PHE A 29 -9.32 9.40 -21.00
CA PHE A 29 -7.94 9.91 -21.03
C PHE A 29 -7.13 9.20 -22.11
N ASP A 30 -6.00 9.81 -22.49
CA ASP A 30 -5.05 9.27 -23.43
C ASP A 30 -3.70 9.02 -22.77
N LEU A 31 -2.96 8.02 -23.24
CA LEU A 31 -1.58 7.72 -22.86
C LEU A 31 -0.73 7.78 -24.14
N LEU A 32 0.29 8.63 -24.15
CA LEU A 32 1.16 8.80 -25.33
C LEU A 32 2.26 7.72 -25.39
N PRO A 33 2.84 7.45 -26.56
CA PRO A 33 4.02 6.58 -26.68
C PRO A 33 5.18 7.08 -25.80
N GLY A 34 5.77 6.18 -25.01
CA GLY A 34 6.87 6.52 -24.11
C GLY A 34 6.52 7.53 -23.00
N GLU A 35 5.25 7.64 -22.61
CA GLU A 35 4.79 8.51 -21.53
C GLU A 35 4.55 7.70 -20.26
N ILE A 36 4.96 8.24 -19.10
CA ILE A 36 4.57 7.74 -17.79
C ILE A 36 3.37 8.56 -17.31
N THR A 37 2.20 7.95 -17.33
CA THR A 37 0.98 8.54 -16.76
C THR A 37 0.70 7.89 -15.39
N SER A 38 0.72 8.69 -14.33
CA SER A 38 0.37 8.22 -13.00
C SER A 38 -1.11 8.42 -12.70
N PHE A 39 -1.73 7.38 -12.14
CA PHE A 39 -3.09 7.43 -11.62
C PHE A 39 -3.08 7.62 -10.11
N ILE A 40 -3.67 8.73 -9.65
CA ILE A 40 -3.90 9.00 -8.23
C ILE A 40 -5.40 8.91 -7.92
N GLY A 41 -5.73 8.46 -6.73
CA GLY A 41 -7.13 8.35 -6.28
C GLY A 41 -7.22 7.61 -4.96
N ALA A 42 -8.26 7.92 -4.18
CA ALA A 42 -8.55 7.20 -2.95
C ALA A 42 -8.84 5.70 -3.21
N ASN A 43 -8.82 4.90 -2.15
CA ASN A 43 -9.27 3.51 -2.24
C ASN A 43 -10.76 3.48 -2.62
N GLY A 44 -11.12 2.60 -3.54
CA GLY A 44 -12.48 2.55 -4.09
C GLY A 44 -12.78 3.58 -5.19
N ALA A 45 -11.82 4.43 -5.59
CA ALA A 45 -12.03 5.41 -6.67
C ALA A 45 -12.21 4.77 -8.07
N GLY A 46 -11.96 3.45 -8.21
CA GLY A 46 -12.12 2.74 -9.48
C GLY A 46 -10.81 2.37 -10.19
N LYS A 47 -9.62 2.70 -9.62
CA LYS A 47 -8.31 2.41 -10.23
C LYS A 47 -8.13 0.94 -10.59
N THR A 48 -8.31 0.04 -9.62
CA THR A 48 -8.19 -1.41 -9.83
C THR A 48 -9.24 -1.94 -10.82
N THR A 49 -10.43 -1.36 -10.85
CA THR A 49 -11.46 -1.73 -11.84
C THR A 49 -11.03 -1.36 -13.26
N LEU A 50 -10.43 -0.19 -13.44
CA LEU A 50 -9.87 0.23 -14.73
C LEU A 50 -8.74 -0.71 -15.16
N VAL A 51 -7.82 -1.05 -14.26
CA VAL A 51 -6.75 -2.03 -14.52
C VAL A 51 -7.33 -3.37 -14.96
N LYS A 52 -8.33 -3.90 -14.24
CA LYS A 52 -8.98 -5.17 -14.56
C LYS A 52 -9.72 -5.14 -15.92
N ILE A 53 -10.23 -3.98 -16.34
CA ILE A 53 -10.79 -3.80 -17.68
C ILE A 53 -9.68 -3.87 -18.73
N LEU A 54 -8.58 -3.14 -18.53
CA LEU A 54 -7.43 -3.17 -19.44
C LEU A 54 -6.75 -4.54 -19.48
N ALA A 55 -6.80 -5.28 -18.38
CA ALA A 55 -6.33 -6.66 -18.27
C ALA A 55 -7.23 -7.69 -18.99
N GLY A 56 -8.41 -7.33 -19.46
CA GLY A 56 -9.39 -8.27 -20.02
C GLY A 56 -10.07 -9.16 -18.97
N ILE A 57 -9.96 -8.83 -17.67
CA ILE A 57 -10.65 -9.56 -16.58
C ILE A 57 -12.11 -9.12 -16.50
N HIS A 58 -12.36 -7.83 -16.67
CA HIS A 58 -13.71 -7.27 -16.67
C HIS A 58 -14.04 -6.61 -18.00
N LYS A 59 -15.26 -6.78 -18.46
CA LYS A 59 -15.79 -5.99 -19.59
C LYS A 59 -16.29 -4.65 -19.05
N PHE A 60 -16.07 -3.57 -19.78
CA PHE A 60 -16.72 -2.30 -19.50
C PHE A 60 -18.20 -2.33 -19.94
N SER A 61 -19.02 -1.46 -19.37
CA SER A 61 -20.45 -1.39 -19.68
C SER A 61 -20.72 -0.51 -20.91
N GLU A 62 -19.98 0.60 -21.01
CA GLU A 62 -20.11 1.60 -22.07
C GLU A 62 -18.75 2.21 -22.40
N GLY A 63 -18.64 2.81 -23.59
CA GLY A 63 -17.45 3.53 -24.05
C GLY A 63 -16.63 2.76 -25.09
N LYS A 64 -15.40 3.24 -25.31
CA LYS A 64 -14.47 2.68 -26.30
C LYS A 64 -13.04 2.78 -25.80
N ILE A 65 -12.25 1.75 -26.09
CA ILE A 65 -10.80 1.73 -25.85
C ILE A 65 -10.09 1.44 -27.17
N GLU A 66 -9.04 2.19 -27.46
CA GLU A 66 -8.21 2.03 -28.66
C GLU A 66 -6.72 1.95 -28.27
N ILE A 67 -5.97 1.06 -28.90
CA ILE A 67 -4.51 0.99 -28.84
C ILE A 67 -3.98 1.27 -30.25
N ASP A 68 -3.11 2.28 -30.40
CA ASP A 68 -2.60 2.76 -31.69
C ASP A 68 -3.73 3.00 -32.72
N GLY A 69 -4.88 3.50 -32.27
CA GLY A 69 -6.06 3.75 -33.11
C GLY A 69 -6.90 2.50 -33.44
N VAL A 70 -6.47 1.31 -33.02
CA VAL A 70 -7.21 0.05 -33.24
C VAL A 70 -8.09 -0.24 -32.04
N ASN A 71 -9.34 -0.65 -32.29
CA ASN A 71 -10.28 -0.99 -31.22
C ASN A 71 -9.74 -2.11 -30.30
N TYR A 72 -9.76 -1.86 -29.00
CA TYR A 72 -9.25 -2.77 -27.98
C TYR A 72 -10.39 -3.35 -27.15
N LEU A 73 -10.66 -4.62 -27.34
CA LEU A 73 -11.66 -5.36 -26.58
C LEU A 73 -11.09 -6.75 -26.25
N PRO A 74 -10.34 -6.88 -25.13
CA PRO A 74 -9.75 -8.15 -24.75
C PRO A 74 -10.81 -9.11 -24.20
N ILE A 75 -10.68 -10.38 -24.54
CA ILE A 75 -11.59 -11.45 -24.09
C ILE A 75 -11.14 -12.00 -22.73
N ASN A 76 -9.82 -12.02 -22.50
CA ASN A 76 -9.16 -12.54 -21.28
C ASN A 76 -7.75 -11.92 -21.15
N PRO A 77 -7.02 -12.16 -20.04
CA PRO A 77 -5.68 -11.62 -19.83
C PRO A 77 -4.65 -12.02 -20.89
N THR A 78 -4.72 -13.24 -21.40
CA THR A 78 -3.82 -13.71 -22.47
C THR A 78 -4.04 -12.93 -23.77
N ASP A 79 -5.28 -12.62 -24.10
CA ASP A 79 -5.63 -11.79 -25.26
C ASP A 79 -5.19 -10.33 -25.07
N ALA A 80 -5.32 -9.80 -23.84
CA ALA A 80 -4.80 -8.46 -23.52
C ALA A 80 -3.29 -8.37 -23.72
N MET A 81 -2.55 -9.39 -23.29
CA MET A 81 -1.11 -9.49 -23.48
C MET A 81 -0.73 -9.57 -24.96
N LYS A 82 -1.40 -10.41 -25.75
CA LYS A 82 -1.21 -10.49 -27.21
C LYS A 82 -1.50 -9.18 -27.93
N LYS A 83 -2.41 -8.34 -27.39
CA LYS A 83 -2.74 -7.00 -27.90
C LYS A 83 -1.80 -5.91 -27.38
N GLY A 84 -0.78 -6.27 -26.60
CA GLY A 84 0.31 -5.39 -26.21
C GLY A 84 0.13 -4.71 -24.86
N ILE A 85 -0.73 -5.18 -23.95
CA ILE A 85 -0.81 -4.74 -22.57
C ILE A 85 -0.21 -5.79 -21.64
N ALA A 86 0.75 -5.39 -20.81
CA ALA A 86 1.26 -6.19 -19.70
C ALA A 86 0.96 -5.52 -18.36
N ILE A 87 0.77 -6.33 -17.32
CA ILE A 87 0.40 -5.85 -15.99
C ILE A 87 1.28 -6.52 -14.95
N VAL A 88 1.78 -5.69 -14.03
CA VAL A 88 2.45 -6.14 -12.79
C VAL A 88 1.54 -5.76 -11.62
N HIS A 89 1.06 -6.78 -10.94
CA HIS A 89 0.11 -6.65 -9.83
C HIS A 89 0.78 -6.17 -8.55
N GLN A 90 -0.02 -5.59 -7.63
CA GLN A 90 0.41 -5.13 -6.33
C GLN A 90 0.97 -6.28 -5.45
N ILE A 91 0.39 -7.46 -5.54
CA ILE A 91 0.84 -8.64 -4.80
C ILE A 91 1.92 -9.34 -5.62
N ILE A 92 3.16 -9.28 -5.16
CA ILE A 92 4.33 -9.80 -5.88
C ILE A 92 4.21 -11.31 -6.15
N SER A 93 3.65 -12.08 -5.20
CA SER A 93 3.42 -13.52 -5.37
C SER A 93 2.42 -13.88 -6.48
N GLU A 94 1.60 -12.93 -6.94
CA GLU A 94 0.75 -13.12 -8.12
C GLU A 94 1.51 -12.91 -9.44
N GLY A 95 2.63 -12.18 -9.39
CA GLY A 95 3.49 -11.86 -10.54
C GLY A 95 4.57 -12.90 -10.81
N VAL A 96 4.90 -13.77 -9.85
CA VAL A 96 5.95 -14.79 -9.95
C VAL A 96 5.49 -16.14 -9.40
N ILE A 97 6.07 -17.22 -9.90
CA ILE A 97 5.84 -18.59 -9.40
C ILE A 97 7.02 -18.93 -8.50
N GLU A 98 6.80 -18.94 -7.18
CA GLU A 98 7.85 -19.07 -6.17
C GLU A 98 8.60 -20.41 -6.24
N ASP A 99 7.92 -21.50 -6.63
CA ASP A 99 8.47 -22.84 -6.76
C ASP A 99 9.17 -23.09 -8.12
N MET A 100 9.38 -22.06 -8.91
CA MET A 100 10.16 -22.09 -10.14
C MET A 100 11.45 -21.29 -10.02
N THR A 101 12.44 -21.64 -10.83
CA THR A 101 13.65 -20.82 -10.97
C THR A 101 13.35 -19.50 -11.68
N VAL A 102 14.25 -18.53 -11.51
CA VAL A 102 14.13 -17.23 -12.18
C VAL A 102 14.02 -17.39 -13.70
N TYR A 103 14.89 -18.24 -14.32
CA TYR A 103 14.82 -18.41 -15.78
C TYR A 103 13.49 -19.05 -16.24
N GLU A 104 12.90 -19.94 -15.45
CA GLU A 104 11.60 -20.55 -15.77
C GLU A 104 10.49 -19.50 -15.69
N ASN A 105 10.51 -18.65 -14.64
CA ASN A 105 9.56 -17.55 -14.53
C ASN A 105 9.62 -16.59 -15.74
N LEU A 106 10.82 -16.27 -16.25
CA LEU A 106 10.97 -15.35 -17.38
C LEU A 106 10.45 -15.92 -18.72
N VAL A 107 10.33 -17.22 -18.86
CA VAL A 107 9.92 -17.85 -20.12
C VAL A 107 8.56 -18.55 -20.08
N ILE A 108 7.96 -18.73 -18.89
CA ILE A 108 6.74 -19.55 -18.71
C ILE A 108 5.58 -19.06 -19.57
N ASP A 109 5.38 -17.77 -19.71
CA ASP A 109 4.26 -17.21 -20.45
C ASP A 109 4.35 -17.51 -21.95
N ARG A 110 5.56 -17.55 -22.53
CA ARG A 110 5.77 -17.99 -23.92
C ARG A 110 5.44 -19.46 -24.12
N LEU A 111 5.70 -20.29 -23.11
CA LEU A 111 5.33 -21.70 -23.12
C LEU A 111 3.81 -21.88 -23.12
N CYS A 112 3.11 -21.08 -22.29
CA CYS A 112 1.66 -21.13 -22.16
C CYS A 112 0.91 -20.64 -23.42
N ILE A 113 1.52 -19.75 -24.23
CA ILE A 113 0.91 -19.19 -25.43
C ILE A 113 1.13 -20.08 -26.66
N GLY A 114 1.91 -21.17 -26.52
CA GLY A 114 2.18 -22.12 -27.62
C GLY A 114 3.30 -21.67 -28.56
N GLU A 115 4.16 -20.75 -28.15
CA GLU A 115 5.35 -20.33 -28.87
C GLU A 115 6.58 -21.22 -28.56
N SER A 116 6.35 -22.44 -28.04
CA SER A 116 7.40 -23.36 -27.65
C SER A 116 7.49 -24.58 -28.60
N ASP A 117 8.71 -25.11 -28.71
CA ASP A 117 8.94 -26.41 -29.30
C ASP A 117 8.16 -27.51 -28.53
N ILE A 118 7.86 -28.63 -29.15
CA ILE A 118 7.14 -29.79 -28.57
C ILE A 118 7.81 -30.30 -27.28
N TYR A 119 9.12 -30.02 -27.10
CA TYR A 119 9.89 -30.38 -25.91
C TYR A 119 10.51 -29.15 -25.25
N PHE A 120 10.38 -29.06 -23.91
CA PHE A 120 11.01 -28.00 -23.11
C PHE A 120 12.54 -28.17 -23.10
N ASN A 121 13.24 -27.27 -23.80
CA ASN A 121 14.69 -27.26 -23.83
C ASN A 121 15.23 -26.25 -22.81
N ARG A 122 15.77 -26.77 -21.68
CA ARG A 122 16.32 -25.95 -20.59
C ARG A 122 17.44 -25.00 -21.04
N SER A 123 18.33 -25.43 -21.95
CA SER A 123 19.41 -24.59 -22.44
C SER A 123 18.90 -23.40 -23.25
N LYS A 124 17.92 -23.66 -24.12
CA LYS A 124 17.23 -22.61 -24.91
C LYS A 124 16.46 -21.65 -23.99
N ALA A 125 15.76 -22.18 -22.98
CA ALA A 125 15.04 -21.41 -21.99
C ALA A 125 15.97 -20.46 -21.20
N LYS A 126 17.10 -20.96 -20.68
CA LYS A 126 18.10 -20.12 -20.00
C LYS A 126 18.69 -19.06 -20.91
N LYS A 127 18.99 -19.39 -22.17
CA LYS A 127 19.51 -18.42 -23.14
C LYS A 127 18.48 -17.32 -23.41
N ASN A 128 17.21 -17.66 -23.51
CA ASN A 128 16.13 -16.69 -23.71
C ASN A 128 15.93 -15.81 -22.46
N ALA A 129 15.91 -16.42 -21.26
CA ALA A 129 15.82 -15.72 -20.00
C ALA A 129 16.98 -14.71 -19.83
N LYS A 130 18.20 -15.14 -20.19
CA LYS A 130 19.36 -14.25 -20.15
C LYS A 130 19.20 -13.07 -21.10
N LYS A 131 18.72 -13.29 -22.32
CA LYS A 131 18.45 -12.18 -23.26
C LYS A 131 17.45 -11.18 -22.71
N ILE A 132 16.40 -11.63 -22.02
CA ILE A 132 15.41 -10.76 -21.39
C ILE A 132 16.08 -9.93 -20.28
N ALA A 133 16.85 -10.58 -19.40
CA ALA A 133 17.55 -9.91 -18.31
C ALA A 133 18.59 -8.89 -18.84
N ASP A 134 19.40 -9.28 -19.84
CA ASP A 134 20.43 -8.43 -20.46
C ASP A 134 19.78 -7.21 -21.16
N ALA A 135 18.63 -7.40 -21.84
CA ALA A 135 17.92 -6.29 -22.50
C ALA A 135 17.40 -5.24 -21.49
N LEU A 136 17.20 -5.64 -20.26
CA LEU A 136 16.73 -4.77 -19.17
C LEU A 136 17.87 -4.31 -18.23
N ASP A 137 19.12 -4.71 -18.49
CA ASP A 137 20.30 -4.50 -17.62
C ASP A 137 20.07 -5.03 -16.20
N LEU A 138 19.41 -6.17 -16.09
CA LEU A 138 19.13 -6.82 -14.82
C LEU A 138 20.11 -7.96 -14.57
N ASP A 139 20.88 -7.84 -13.47
CA ASP A 139 21.69 -8.95 -12.96
C ASP A 139 20.79 -9.83 -12.06
N LEU A 140 20.20 -10.85 -12.66
CA LEU A 140 19.29 -11.76 -11.99
C LEU A 140 19.94 -13.14 -11.83
N PRO A 141 19.81 -13.78 -10.65
CA PRO A 141 20.35 -15.12 -10.39
C PRO A 141 19.48 -16.19 -11.08
N LEU A 142 19.63 -16.35 -12.39
CA LEU A 142 18.75 -17.14 -13.25
C LEU A 142 18.48 -18.58 -12.77
N ASN A 143 19.43 -19.20 -12.05
CA ASN A 143 19.32 -20.58 -11.56
C ASN A 143 18.74 -20.68 -10.14
N SER A 144 18.58 -19.57 -9.41
CA SER A 144 18.03 -19.57 -8.06
C SER A 144 16.51 -19.81 -8.11
N MET A 145 15.97 -20.42 -7.06
CA MET A 145 14.54 -20.51 -6.88
C MET A 145 13.98 -19.13 -6.56
N THR A 146 12.84 -18.79 -7.15
CA THR A 146 12.26 -17.44 -6.97
C THR A 146 11.83 -17.18 -5.53
N ARG A 147 11.43 -18.20 -4.76
CA ARG A 147 11.14 -18.08 -3.33
C ARG A 147 12.30 -17.57 -2.49
N ASP A 148 13.57 -17.84 -2.91
CA ASP A 148 14.78 -17.49 -2.18
C ASP A 148 15.22 -16.03 -2.43
N LEU A 149 14.57 -15.35 -3.37
CA LEU A 149 14.84 -13.96 -3.72
C LEU A 149 14.24 -12.97 -2.69
N SER A 150 14.90 -11.83 -2.56
CA SER A 150 14.29 -10.67 -1.87
C SER A 150 13.03 -10.20 -2.58
N GLN A 151 12.17 -9.45 -1.87
CA GLN A 151 10.95 -8.88 -2.45
C GLN A 151 11.27 -7.98 -3.66
N ALA A 152 12.35 -7.20 -3.60
CA ALA A 152 12.79 -6.36 -4.70
C ALA A 152 13.20 -7.18 -5.93
N GLU A 153 13.97 -8.24 -5.74
CA GLU A 153 14.37 -9.12 -6.85
C GLU A 153 13.15 -9.81 -7.46
N LYS A 154 12.20 -10.30 -6.64
CA LYS A 154 10.93 -10.85 -7.12
C LYS A 154 10.16 -9.82 -7.96
N GLN A 155 10.14 -8.56 -7.55
CA GLN A 155 9.51 -7.48 -8.30
C GLN A 155 10.18 -7.25 -9.66
N LEU A 156 11.52 -7.24 -9.70
CA LEU A 156 12.26 -7.12 -10.96
C LEU A 156 12.02 -8.33 -11.88
N VAL A 157 11.92 -9.54 -11.32
CA VAL A 157 11.56 -10.75 -12.09
C VAL A 157 10.15 -10.63 -12.67
N ALA A 158 9.16 -10.14 -11.89
CA ALA A 158 7.80 -9.95 -12.38
C ALA A 158 7.72 -8.94 -13.54
N ILE A 159 8.47 -7.83 -13.43
CA ILE A 159 8.57 -6.85 -14.52
C ILE A 159 9.29 -7.45 -15.74
N ALA A 160 10.42 -8.11 -15.54
CA ALA A 160 11.17 -8.74 -16.63
C ALA A 160 10.34 -9.83 -17.36
N ARG A 161 9.57 -10.61 -16.62
CA ARG A 161 8.61 -11.58 -17.15
C ARG A 161 7.55 -10.89 -18.01
N SER A 162 6.97 -9.80 -17.52
CA SER A 162 5.96 -9.04 -18.26
C SER A 162 6.51 -8.42 -19.56
N MET A 163 7.80 -8.09 -19.59
CA MET A 163 8.49 -7.54 -20.76
C MET A 163 8.89 -8.61 -21.80
N ALA A 164 8.83 -9.91 -21.46
CA ALA A 164 9.16 -10.99 -22.38
C ALA A 164 8.30 -11.02 -23.66
N HIS A 165 7.13 -10.37 -23.64
CA HIS A 165 6.21 -10.24 -24.77
C HIS A 165 6.29 -8.89 -25.49
N GLU A 166 7.29 -8.06 -25.20
CA GLU A 166 7.49 -6.73 -25.81
C GLU A 166 6.20 -5.88 -25.80
N PRO A 167 5.59 -5.67 -24.62
CA PRO A 167 4.34 -4.94 -24.55
C PRO A 167 4.51 -3.50 -24.96
N LYS A 168 3.48 -2.92 -25.55
CA LYS A 168 3.40 -1.49 -25.90
C LYS A 168 3.05 -0.65 -24.68
N ILE A 169 2.30 -1.24 -23.74
CA ILE A 169 1.80 -0.60 -22.54
C ILE A 169 2.10 -1.50 -21.34
N LEU A 170 2.77 -0.95 -20.34
CA LEU A 170 3.03 -1.61 -19.06
C LEU A 170 2.23 -0.93 -17.96
N ILE A 171 1.41 -1.69 -17.25
CA ILE A 171 0.66 -1.22 -16.08
C ILE A 171 1.37 -1.73 -14.82
N LEU A 172 1.73 -0.80 -13.95
CA LEU A 172 2.39 -1.06 -12.67
C LEU A 172 1.46 -0.63 -11.54
N ASP A 173 0.94 -1.59 -10.78
CA ASP A 173 0.03 -1.32 -9.66
C ASP A 173 0.79 -1.43 -8.33
N GLU A 174 1.09 -0.27 -7.73
CA GLU A 174 1.84 -0.08 -6.48
C GLU A 174 3.20 -0.81 -6.41
N PRO A 175 4.05 -0.74 -7.43
CA PRO A 175 5.22 -1.62 -7.55
C PRO A 175 6.32 -1.34 -6.51
N SER A 176 6.29 -0.19 -5.82
CA SER A 176 7.28 0.23 -4.81
C SER A 176 6.82 0.03 -3.37
N SER A 177 5.62 -0.53 -3.14
CA SER A 177 4.97 -0.54 -1.81
C SER A 177 5.80 -1.25 -0.72
N SER A 178 6.52 -2.31 -1.08
CA SER A 178 7.33 -3.15 -0.18
C SER A 178 8.85 -3.00 -0.37
N LEU A 179 9.30 -1.98 -1.11
CA LEU A 179 10.69 -1.76 -1.44
C LEU A 179 11.36 -0.72 -0.54
N SER A 180 12.63 -0.95 -0.21
CA SER A 180 13.51 0.06 0.41
C SER A 180 13.81 1.19 -0.58
N SER A 181 14.32 2.33 -0.10
CA SER A 181 14.66 3.48 -0.95
C SER A 181 15.68 3.12 -2.05
N LYS A 182 16.69 2.30 -1.73
CA LYS A 182 17.71 1.86 -2.70
C LYS A 182 17.11 0.95 -3.79
N GLU A 183 16.20 0.07 -3.40
CA GLU A 183 15.51 -0.83 -4.32
C GLU A 183 14.52 -0.07 -5.20
N THR A 184 13.84 0.93 -4.63
CA THR A 184 12.95 1.83 -5.37
C THR A 184 13.70 2.59 -6.46
N GLU A 185 14.91 3.10 -6.21
CA GLU A 185 15.71 3.77 -7.23
C GLU A 185 16.12 2.82 -8.37
N ARG A 186 16.43 1.54 -8.07
CA ARG A 186 16.67 0.53 -9.13
C ARG A 186 15.42 0.30 -9.98
N LEU A 187 14.25 0.19 -9.34
CA LEU A 187 12.98 0.09 -10.04
C LEU A 187 12.74 1.31 -10.94
N PHE A 188 12.99 2.51 -10.45
CA PHE A 188 12.80 3.74 -11.23
C PHE A 188 13.73 3.82 -12.44
N SER A 189 14.98 3.42 -12.27
CA SER A 189 15.94 3.34 -13.39
C SER A 189 15.45 2.38 -14.49
N LEU A 190 14.88 1.24 -14.09
CA LEU A 190 14.28 0.29 -15.04
C LEU A 190 13.05 0.91 -15.74
N ILE A 191 12.16 1.58 -15.01
CA ILE A 191 10.98 2.25 -15.56
C ILE A 191 11.38 3.32 -16.56
N GLU A 192 12.38 4.16 -16.25
CA GLU A 192 12.90 5.18 -17.19
C GLU A 192 13.53 4.54 -18.43
N LYS A 193 14.25 3.43 -18.29
CA LYS A 193 14.77 2.67 -19.43
C LYS A 193 13.65 2.19 -20.35
N LEU A 194 12.59 1.58 -19.80
CA LEU A 194 11.44 1.12 -20.57
C LEU A 194 10.73 2.27 -21.30
N LYS A 195 10.55 3.41 -20.62
CA LYS A 195 10.04 4.63 -21.23
C LYS A 195 10.88 5.05 -22.45
N ASN A 196 12.21 5.06 -22.31
CA ASN A 196 13.13 5.41 -23.39
C ASN A 196 13.10 4.41 -24.55
N GLN A 197 12.68 3.18 -24.30
CA GLN A 197 12.38 2.15 -25.30
C GLN A 197 10.97 2.29 -25.91
N ASN A 198 10.30 3.45 -25.68
CA ASN A 198 8.98 3.76 -26.21
C ASN A 198 7.83 2.90 -25.65
N VAL A 199 8.04 2.26 -24.48
CA VAL A 199 6.97 1.61 -23.73
C VAL A 199 6.18 2.69 -22.97
N SER A 200 4.86 2.69 -23.14
CA SER A 200 3.98 3.60 -22.38
C SER A 200 3.64 2.99 -21.03
N ILE A 201 3.71 3.77 -19.97
CA ILE A 201 3.58 3.25 -18.62
C ILE A 201 2.40 3.88 -17.89
N LEU A 202 1.50 3.04 -17.40
CA LEU A 202 0.44 3.44 -16.48
C LEU A 202 0.88 3.07 -15.07
N TYR A 203 1.27 4.08 -14.29
CA TYR A 203 1.83 3.92 -12.94
C TYR A 203 0.77 4.24 -11.89
N ILE A 204 0.40 3.26 -11.07
CA ILE A 204 -0.57 3.45 -10.00
C ILE A 204 0.20 3.42 -8.68
N SER A 205 0.10 4.50 -7.92
CA SER A 205 0.72 4.60 -6.60
C SER A 205 -0.03 5.60 -5.72
N HIS A 206 0.05 5.38 -4.43
CA HIS A 206 -0.34 6.36 -3.41
C HIS A 206 0.87 7.07 -2.78
N LYS A 207 2.10 6.69 -3.18
CA LYS A 207 3.34 7.35 -2.73
C LYS A 207 3.61 8.58 -3.59
N MET A 208 3.38 9.76 -3.03
CA MET A 208 3.60 11.02 -3.76
C MET A 208 5.05 11.24 -4.19
N ALA A 209 6.03 10.67 -3.47
CA ALA A 209 7.44 10.73 -3.84
C ALA A 209 7.69 10.05 -5.19
N ASP A 210 7.12 8.86 -5.40
CA ASP A 210 7.23 8.09 -6.64
C ASP A 210 6.60 8.86 -7.82
N ILE A 211 5.38 9.38 -7.59
CA ILE A 211 4.62 10.13 -8.59
C ILE A 211 5.39 11.40 -9.01
N LYS A 212 5.94 12.14 -8.05
CA LYS A 212 6.76 13.33 -8.32
C LYS A 212 8.02 13.00 -9.12
N ARG A 213 8.64 11.85 -8.85
CA ARG A 213 9.90 11.42 -9.47
C ARG A 213 9.70 10.95 -10.92
N LEU A 214 8.62 10.20 -11.19
CA LEU A 214 8.45 9.48 -12.45
C LEU A 214 7.50 10.13 -13.44
N SER A 215 6.41 10.81 -12.97
CA SER A 215 5.28 11.13 -13.84
C SER A 215 5.59 12.21 -14.90
N ASP A 216 5.17 11.98 -16.12
CA ASP A 216 5.04 13.00 -17.15
C ASP A 216 3.64 13.63 -17.11
N LYS A 217 2.65 12.82 -16.69
CA LYS A 217 1.27 13.21 -16.54
C LYS A 217 0.66 12.55 -15.30
N VAL A 218 -0.24 13.24 -14.62
CA VAL A 218 -1.02 12.72 -13.50
C VAL A 218 -2.50 12.82 -13.83
N VAL A 219 -3.22 11.73 -13.61
CA VAL A 219 -4.68 11.65 -13.74
C VAL A 219 -5.27 11.40 -12.36
N ALA A 220 -6.09 12.32 -11.88
CA ALA A 220 -6.79 12.20 -10.61
C ALA A 220 -8.17 11.56 -10.81
N LEU A 221 -8.42 10.47 -10.09
CA LEU A 221 -9.68 9.73 -10.12
C LEU A 221 -10.35 9.80 -8.75
N ARG A 222 -11.63 10.18 -8.71
CA ARG A 222 -12.46 10.22 -7.50
C ARG A 222 -13.87 9.75 -7.80
N ASP A 223 -14.40 8.81 -7.00
CA ASP A 223 -15.77 8.29 -7.09
C ASP A 223 -16.16 7.81 -8.51
N GLY A 224 -15.18 7.23 -9.21
CA GLY A 224 -15.34 6.70 -10.57
C GLY A 224 -15.24 7.75 -11.68
N VAL A 225 -14.90 9.01 -11.38
CA VAL A 225 -14.81 10.11 -12.35
C VAL A 225 -13.39 10.67 -12.36
N ILE A 226 -12.88 11.04 -13.55
CA ILE A 226 -11.64 11.84 -13.65
C ILE A 226 -11.95 13.27 -13.22
N THR A 227 -11.29 13.72 -12.16
CA THR A 227 -11.45 15.07 -11.59
C THR A 227 -10.39 16.04 -12.07
N GLY A 228 -9.29 15.55 -12.63
CA GLY A 228 -8.23 16.38 -13.21
C GLY A 228 -7.19 15.59 -13.98
N VAL A 229 -6.59 16.24 -14.97
CA VAL A 229 -5.46 15.73 -15.78
C VAL A 229 -4.37 16.80 -15.77
N PHE A 230 -3.21 16.47 -15.21
CA PHE A 230 -2.11 17.41 -14.98
C PHE A 230 -0.88 16.96 -15.77
N LYS A 231 -0.38 17.83 -16.64
CA LYS A 231 0.83 17.60 -17.48
C LYS A 231 2.02 18.38 -16.93
N LYS A 232 3.23 17.96 -17.25
CA LYS A 232 4.47 18.70 -16.89
C LYS A 232 4.46 20.14 -17.40
N PRO A 233 4.81 21.13 -16.57
CA PRO A 233 5.17 21.03 -15.14
C PRO A 233 3.93 20.78 -14.25
N ILE A 234 3.94 19.68 -13.47
CA ILE A 234 2.78 19.21 -12.72
C ILE A 234 2.65 20.01 -11.41
N ASN A 235 1.49 20.65 -11.19
CA ASN A 235 1.12 21.17 -9.88
C ASN A 235 0.55 20.04 -9.01
N PHE A 236 1.42 19.42 -8.21
CA PHE A 236 1.03 18.29 -7.36
C PHE A 236 0.03 18.65 -6.26
N ASN A 237 0.06 19.88 -5.75
CA ASN A 237 -0.91 20.32 -4.73
C ASN A 237 -2.31 20.37 -5.35
N GLU A 238 -2.45 20.89 -6.54
CA GLU A 238 -3.70 20.93 -7.29
C GLU A 238 -4.18 19.51 -7.67
N ALA A 239 -3.27 18.63 -8.08
CA ALA A 239 -3.59 17.24 -8.38
C ALA A 239 -4.13 16.49 -7.15
N ILE A 240 -3.52 16.69 -5.98
CA ILE A 240 -3.98 16.11 -4.71
C ILE A 240 -5.33 16.74 -4.30
N ALA A 241 -5.49 18.05 -4.40
CA ALA A 241 -6.74 18.74 -4.10
C ALA A 241 -7.89 18.22 -4.98
N SER A 242 -7.64 18.03 -6.27
CA SER A 242 -8.59 17.46 -7.23
C SER A 242 -9.00 16.02 -6.84
N MET A 243 -8.04 15.22 -6.40
CA MET A 243 -8.29 13.85 -5.92
C MET A 243 -9.12 13.84 -4.62
N LEU A 244 -8.81 14.74 -3.66
CA LEU A 244 -9.47 14.78 -2.36
C LEU A 244 -10.82 15.51 -2.41
N GLY A 245 -11.04 16.38 -3.38
CA GLY A 245 -12.21 17.25 -3.46
C GLY A 245 -12.25 18.37 -2.43
N LYS A 246 -11.10 18.65 -1.82
CA LYS A 246 -10.89 19.72 -0.84
C LYS A 246 -9.55 20.35 -1.15
N GLU A 247 -9.44 21.65 -1.00
CA GLU A 247 -8.12 22.27 -0.86
C GLU A 247 -7.40 21.59 0.32
N LEU A 248 -6.11 21.30 0.15
CA LEU A 248 -5.28 20.90 1.29
C LEU A 248 -5.34 22.08 2.25
N ALA A 249 -6.14 21.96 3.29
CA ALA A 249 -6.11 22.94 4.36
C ALA A 249 -4.66 23.02 4.84
N ASN A 250 -4.08 24.20 4.84
CA ASN A 250 -2.81 24.43 5.52
C ASN A 250 -3.03 23.98 6.96
N ILE A 251 -2.44 22.85 7.31
CA ILE A 251 -2.53 22.31 8.66
C ILE A 251 -1.67 23.30 9.47
N ASN A 252 -2.33 24.26 10.12
CA ASN A 252 -1.68 25.06 11.12
C ASN A 252 -1.24 24.11 12.22
N PHE A 253 0.06 23.86 12.31
CA PHE A 253 0.64 23.17 13.43
C PHE A 253 0.42 24.04 14.66
N LEU A 254 -0.57 23.68 15.47
CA LEU A 254 -0.68 24.25 16.81
C LEU A 254 0.59 23.79 17.54
N GLU A 255 1.42 24.75 17.97
CA GLU A 255 2.50 24.47 18.90
C GLU A 255 1.84 23.98 20.20
N ASN A 256 1.89 22.67 20.42
CA ASN A 256 1.41 22.12 21.68
C ASN A 256 2.37 22.53 22.79
N GLN A 257 1.84 23.12 23.84
CA GLN A 257 2.59 23.33 25.07
C GLN A 257 3.08 21.98 25.58
N LYS A 258 4.35 21.95 26.02
CA LYS A 258 5.00 20.74 26.53
C LYS A 258 4.29 20.34 27.81
N GLY A 259 3.52 19.26 27.79
CA GLY A 259 2.87 18.69 28.96
C GLY A 259 3.85 17.97 29.90
N GLU A 260 3.32 17.36 30.95
CA GLU A 260 4.08 16.51 31.86
C GLU A 260 4.71 15.31 31.13
N GLU A 261 5.87 14.85 31.61
CA GLU A 261 6.56 13.72 31.06
C GLU A 261 5.77 12.42 31.36
N VAL A 262 5.45 11.65 30.32
CA VAL A 262 4.76 10.36 30.42
C VAL A 262 5.76 9.23 30.55
N ILE A 263 6.74 9.18 29.64
CA ILE A 263 7.76 8.13 29.65
C ILE A 263 9.14 8.72 29.38
N ARG A 264 10.13 8.27 30.12
CA ARG A 264 11.54 8.61 29.98
C ARG A 264 12.40 7.39 29.78
N PHE A 265 13.39 7.54 28.93
CA PHE A 265 14.42 6.54 28.64
C PHE A 265 15.77 7.12 29.04
N ASN A 266 16.49 6.41 29.90
CA ASN A 266 17.82 6.82 30.36
C ASN A 266 18.86 5.78 29.91
N ASN A 267 19.90 6.25 29.18
CA ASN A 267 20.99 5.42 28.67
C ASN A 267 20.45 4.15 27.95
N PHE A 268 19.35 4.33 27.22
CA PHE A 268 18.62 3.22 26.61
C PHE A 268 19.37 2.65 25.42
N GLN A 269 19.50 1.34 25.39
CA GLN A 269 20.26 0.62 24.39
C GLN A 269 19.49 -0.62 23.93
N LEU A 270 19.33 -0.78 22.61
CA LEU A 270 18.54 -1.87 22.00
C LEU A 270 19.35 -3.17 21.86
N SER A 271 20.66 -3.06 21.55
CA SER A 271 21.57 -4.18 21.35
C SER A 271 22.98 -3.78 21.78
N GLU A 272 23.86 -4.75 21.95
CA GLU A 272 25.27 -4.52 22.30
C GLU A 272 25.99 -3.56 21.33
N THR A 273 25.59 -3.57 20.06
CA THR A 273 26.19 -2.72 19.01
C THR A 273 25.47 -1.39 18.78
N SER A 274 24.28 -1.19 19.37
CA SER A 274 23.55 0.07 19.24
C SER A 274 24.12 1.14 20.17
N LYS A 275 23.99 2.41 19.79
CA LYS A 275 24.34 3.53 20.66
C LYS A 275 23.30 3.74 21.74
N GLU A 276 23.75 4.14 22.93
CA GLU A 276 22.87 4.59 24.00
C GLU A 276 22.22 5.93 23.64
N PHE A 277 21.00 6.13 24.08
CA PHE A 277 20.30 7.41 23.91
C PHE A 277 19.38 7.70 25.10
N ASN A 278 19.05 8.98 25.25
CA ASN A 278 18.08 9.46 26.21
C ASN A 278 16.91 10.09 25.42
N LEU A 279 15.70 9.83 25.86
CA LEU A 279 14.48 10.35 25.22
C LEU A 279 13.41 10.55 26.27
N SER A 280 12.59 11.58 26.14
CA SER A 280 11.34 11.70 26.90
C SER A 280 10.17 12.00 25.98
N ILE A 281 9.01 11.45 26.31
CA ILE A 281 7.74 11.67 25.61
C ILE A 281 6.76 12.30 26.61
N ASN A 282 6.13 13.38 26.20
CA ASN A 282 5.29 14.18 27.07
C ASN A 282 3.80 14.08 26.69
N LYS A 283 2.94 14.30 27.67
CA LYS A 283 1.49 14.35 27.50
C LYS A 283 1.09 15.44 26.50
N GLY A 284 0.09 15.16 25.68
CA GLY A 284 -0.43 16.10 24.70
C GLY A 284 0.46 16.29 23.46
N GLN A 285 1.51 15.49 23.29
CA GLN A 285 2.43 15.58 22.16
C GLN A 285 2.36 14.35 21.25
N VAL A 286 2.54 14.60 19.96
CA VAL A 286 2.81 13.53 18.98
C VAL A 286 4.31 13.53 18.70
N THR A 287 5.01 12.50 19.19
CA THR A 287 6.44 12.31 18.96
C THR A 287 6.63 11.37 17.75
N ALA A 288 7.31 11.84 16.72
CA ALA A 288 7.62 11.04 15.53
C ALA A 288 9.04 10.48 15.63
N ILE A 289 9.16 9.15 15.51
CA ILE A 289 10.44 8.44 15.43
C ILE A 289 10.69 8.10 13.97
N THR A 290 11.78 8.61 13.40
CA THR A 290 12.12 8.40 11.99
C THR A 290 13.49 7.72 11.85
N GLY A 291 13.70 7.00 10.77
CA GLY A 291 14.97 6.34 10.47
C GLY A 291 14.82 5.38 9.29
N LEU A 292 15.94 4.93 8.76
CA LEU A 292 15.98 3.93 7.68
C LEU A 292 15.43 2.57 8.16
N VAL A 293 15.10 1.70 7.21
CA VAL A 293 14.75 0.30 7.52
C VAL A 293 15.95 -0.38 8.20
N GLY A 294 15.69 -1.13 9.27
CA GLY A 294 16.71 -1.84 10.03
C GLY A 294 17.48 -0.99 11.06
N THR A 295 17.03 0.25 11.34
CA THR A 295 17.67 1.11 12.37
C THR A 295 17.18 0.87 13.78
N GLY A 296 16.29 -0.11 14.01
CA GLY A 296 15.81 -0.47 15.35
C GLY A 296 14.53 0.25 15.79
N LYS A 297 13.79 0.90 14.88
CA LYS A 297 12.52 1.60 15.23
C LYS A 297 11.49 0.66 15.84
N SER A 298 11.20 -0.44 15.14
CA SER A 298 10.21 -1.42 15.61
C SER A 298 10.69 -2.14 16.88
N GLU A 299 11.98 -2.46 16.97
CA GLU A 299 12.58 -3.04 18.17
C GLU A 299 12.45 -2.11 19.39
N PHE A 300 12.59 -0.80 19.19
CA PHE A 300 12.43 0.18 20.26
C PHE A 300 11.00 0.18 20.82
N ILE A 301 10.00 0.28 19.93
CA ILE A 301 8.59 0.27 20.39
C ILE A 301 8.15 -1.08 20.95
N GLU A 302 8.71 -2.19 20.46
CA GLU A 302 8.52 -3.52 21.02
C GLU A 302 9.03 -3.64 22.47
N CYS A 303 10.15 -2.94 22.79
CA CYS A 303 10.64 -2.86 24.17
C CYS A 303 9.64 -2.12 25.08
N ILE A 304 9.07 -1.00 24.60
CA ILE A 304 8.07 -0.24 25.37
C ILE A 304 6.81 -1.08 25.61
N PHE A 305 6.40 -1.87 24.63
CA PHE A 305 5.19 -2.70 24.70
C PHE A 305 5.42 -4.06 25.38
N GLY A 306 6.67 -4.38 25.78
CA GLY A 306 7.00 -5.63 26.47
C GLY A 306 7.04 -6.87 25.57
N VAL A 307 7.14 -6.73 24.26
CA VAL A 307 7.37 -7.82 23.31
C VAL A 307 8.84 -8.24 23.33
N ARG A 308 9.74 -7.28 23.53
CA ARG A 308 11.19 -7.47 23.58
C ARG A 308 11.78 -6.81 24.81
N LYS A 309 12.92 -7.30 25.27
CA LYS A 309 13.69 -6.64 26.33
C LYS A 309 14.77 -5.75 25.68
N GLN A 310 15.04 -4.61 26.29
CA GLN A 310 16.20 -3.78 26.00
C GLN A 310 17.49 -4.50 26.40
N PHE A 311 18.59 -4.12 25.76
CA PHE A 311 19.90 -4.63 26.14
C PHE A 311 20.42 -3.97 27.43
N ASN A 312 20.31 -2.62 27.51
CA ASN A 312 20.73 -1.84 28.67
C ASN A 312 19.86 -0.58 28.82
N GLY A 313 19.98 0.11 29.97
CA GLY A 313 19.25 1.34 30.25
C GLY A 313 17.94 1.12 31.01
N GLU A 314 17.27 2.22 31.33
CA GLU A 314 16.08 2.24 32.16
C GLU A 314 14.94 2.98 31.46
N MET A 315 13.72 2.48 31.70
CA MET A 315 12.47 3.17 31.37
C MET A 315 11.75 3.62 32.64
N HIS A 316 11.20 4.81 32.63
CA HIS A 316 10.36 5.33 33.70
C HIS A 316 9.03 5.81 33.13
N LEU A 317 7.92 5.33 33.68
CA LEU A 317 6.56 5.74 33.34
C LEU A 317 5.98 6.55 34.50
N ASN A 318 5.63 7.81 34.25
CA ASN A 318 5.17 8.75 35.28
C ASN A 318 6.12 8.72 36.51
N GLU A 319 7.42 8.93 36.25
CA GLU A 319 8.52 8.92 37.24
C GLU A 319 8.81 7.56 37.93
N SER A 320 7.98 6.54 37.71
CA SER A 320 8.15 5.23 38.31
C SER A 320 8.90 4.28 37.36
N PRO A 321 9.77 3.40 37.89
CA PRO A 321 10.45 2.41 37.06
C PRO A 321 9.45 1.57 36.25
N TYR A 322 9.70 1.41 34.96
CA TYR A 322 8.86 0.67 34.03
C TYR A 322 9.66 -0.39 33.29
N ASN A 323 9.34 -1.65 33.51
CA ASN A 323 10.02 -2.78 32.87
C ASN A 323 8.99 -3.86 32.52
N PRO A 324 8.26 -3.72 31.42
CA PRO A 324 7.20 -4.66 31.05
C PRO A 324 7.79 -6.01 30.66
N ARG A 325 7.17 -7.09 31.11
CA ARG A 325 7.56 -8.48 30.81
C ARG A 325 6.73 -9.07 29.67
N SER A 326 5.62 -8.42 29.35
CA SER A 326 4.67 -8.85 28.33
C SER A 326 3.81 -7.68 27.84
N PRO A 327 3.16 -7.81 26.67
CA PRO A 327 2.16 -6.86 26.19
C PRO A 327 1.02 -6.64 27.20
N LYS A 328 0.69 -7.66 28.00
CA LYS A 328 -0.34 -7.55 29.03
C LYS A 328 0.04 -6.51 30.08
N ASP A 329 1.30 -6.51 30.54
CA ASP A 329 1.79 -5.53 31.52
C ASP A 329 1.70 -4.10 30.98
N ALA A 330 2.00 -3.91 29.69
CA ALA A 330 1.87 -2.62 29.01
C ALA A 330 0.40 -2.17 28.95
N ILE A 331 -0.51 -3.07 28.55
CA ILE A 331 -1.95 -2.78 28.45
C ILE A 331 -2.53 -2.42 29.83
N GLU A 332 -2.13 -3.12 30.89
CA GLU A 332 -2.55 -2.80 32.29
C GLU A 332 -2.07 -1.41 32.74
N LYS A 333 -0.97 -0.91 32.14
CA LYS A 333 -0.46 0.45 32.33
C LYS A 333 -0.99 1.44 31.29
N LYS A 334 -2.03 1.07 30.54
CA LYS A 334 -2.66 1.89 29.49
C LYS A 334 -1.69 2.35 28.39
N ILE A 335 -0.69 1.53 28.11
CA ILE A 335 0.20 1.68 26.95
C ILE A 335 -0.30 0.75 25.87
N TYR A 336 -0.66 1.29 24.72
CA TYR A 336 -1.26 0.56 23.61
C TYR A 336 -0.41 0.66 22.34
N MET A 337 -0.43 -0.40 21.52
CA MET A 337 0.40 -0.44 20.32
C MET A 337 -0.36 -1.01 19.13
N ALA A 338 -0.38 -0.26 18.04
CA ALA A 338 -0.75 -0.72 16.71
C ALA A 338 0.51 -1.04 15.92
N SER A 339 0.73 -2.33 15.58
CA SER A 339 1.91 -2.80 14.86
C SER A 339 1.81 -2.58 13.35
N GLU A 340 2.96 -2.57 12.65
CA GLU A 340 3.08 -2.40 11.20
C GLU A 340 2.30 -3.46 10.42
N ASP A 341 2.51 -4.75 10.70
CA ASP A 341 1.81 -5.85 10.01
C ASP A 341 0.47 -6.13 10.67
N ARG A 342 -0.57 -5.43 10.15
CA ARG A 342 -1.93 -5.58 10.66
C ARG A 342 -2.51 -6.98 10.45
N THR A 343 -2.15 -7.64 9.35
CA THR A 343 -2.73 -8.94 9.00
C THR A 343 -2.18 -10.08 9.83
N LYS A 344 -0.90 -10.04 10.17
CA LYS A 344 -0.25 -11.06 11.00
C LYS A 344 -0.39 -10.77 12.50
N ASN A 345 -0.26 -9.49 12.88
CA ASN A 345 -0.05 -9.13 14.29
C ASN A 345 -1.24 -8.41 14.92
N SER A 346 -2.18 -7.87 14.15
CA SER A 346 -3.22 -7.02 14.72
C SER A 346 -4.64 -7.49 14.43
N LEU A 347 -4.94 -8.10 13.29
CA LEU A 347 -6.30 -8.52 12.95
C LEU A 347 -6.50 -10.01 13.09
N PHE A 348 -7.63 -10.39 13.65
CA PHE A 348 -8.11 -11.76 13.68
C PHE A 348 -9.06 -11.99 12.52
N SER A 349 -8.57 -12.64 11.46
CA SER A 349 -9.31 -12.85 10.20
C SER A 349 -10.63 -13.60 10.37
N ASN A 350 -10.72 -14.46 11.40
CA ASN A 350 -11.92 -15.25 11.72
C ASN A 350 -12.92 -14.50 12.62
N PHE A 351 -12.62 -13.24 12.99
CA PHE A 351 -13.48 -12.42 13.81
C PHE A 351 -14.15 -11.34 12.96
N ASN A 352 -15.40 -11.03 13.30
CA ASN A 352 -16.08 -9.86 12.77
C ASN A 352 -15.49 -8.56 13.34
N LEU A 353 -16.00 -7.44 12.85
CA LEU A 353 -15.49 -6.11 13.14
C LEU A 353 -15.54 -5.80 14.65
N PHE A 354 -16.71 -5.96 15.33
CA PHE A 354 -16.81 -5.59 16.75
C PHE A 354 -15.89 -6.43 17.64
N LYS A 355 -15.73 -7.74 17.36
CA LYS A 355 -14.81 -8.59 18.11
C LYS A 355 -13.35 -8.17 17.91
N ASN A 356 -12.97 -7.76 16.69
CA ASN A 356 -11.64 -7.22 16.42
C ASN A 356 -11.35 -5.95 17.21
N ILE A 357 -12.36 -5.10 17.43
CA ILE A 357 -12.24 -3.88 18.23
C ILE A 357 -12.06 -4.19 19.71
N ASP A 358 -12.94 -5.01 20.27
CA ASP A 358 -13.11 -5.14 21.72
C ASP A 358 -12.23 -6.20 22.38
N PHE A 359 -11.57 -7.06 21.57
CA PHE A 359 -10.84 -8.24 22.06
C PHE A 359 -9.89 -7.99 23.24
N PRO A 360 -9.01 -6.96 23.26
CA PRO A 360 -8.11 -6.72 24.39
C PRO A 360 -8.84 -6.24 25.65
N PHE A 361 -10.06 -5.74 25.53
CA PHE A 361 -10.82 -5.06 26.56
C PHE A 361 -12.10 -5.80 26.96
N LEU A 362 -12.18 -7.10 26.75
CA LEU A 362 -13.38 -7.91 27.06
C LEU A 362 -13.83 -7.76 28.52
N GLN A 363 -12.92 -7.46 29.44
CA GLN A 363 -13.24 -7.20 30.84
C GLN A 363 -14.18 -5.99 31.03
N LEU A 364 -14.04 -4.95 30.20
CA LEU A 364 -14.90 -3.75 30.23
C LEU A 364 -16.36 -4.08 29.85
N PHE A 365 -16.53 -5.13 29.06
CA PHE A 365 -17.83 -5.56 28.53
C PHE A 365 -18.40 -6.76 29.28
N SER A 366 -17.65 -7.31 30.25
CA SER A 366 -18.07 -8.46 31.06
C SER A 366 -18.71 -8.03 32.38
N ASN A 367 -19.60 -8.88 32.92
CA ASN A 367 -20.13 -8.76 34.25
C ASN A 367 -20.27 -10.17 34.83
N PHE A 368 -19.69 -10.43 35.99
CA PHE A 368 -19.64 -11.79 36.62
C PHE A 368 -19.15 -12.88 35.64
N GLY A 369 -18.18 -12.57 34.78
CA GLY A 369 -17.63 -13.51 33.79
C GLY A 369 -18.43 -13.68 32.50
N PHE A 370 -19.60 -13.05 32.38
CA PHE A 370 -20.42 -13.09 31.18
C PHE A 370 -20.24 -11.82 30.32
N ILE A 371 -19.91 -12.01 29.06
CA ILE A 371 -19.74 -10.90 28.08
C ILE A 371 -21.12 -10.38 27.65
N LYS A 372 -21.32 -9.07 27.76
CA LYS A 372 -22.55 -8.38 27.29
C LYS A 372 -22.41 -7.91 25.86
N LYS A 373 -22.74 -8.77 24.90
CA LYS A 373 -22.67 -8.51 23.46
C LYS A 373 -23.26 -7.15 23.03
N ASN A 374 -24.36 -6.73 23.66
CA ASN A 374 -24.98 -5.43 23.35
C ASN A 374 -24.07 -4.24 23.71
N LYS A 375 -23.22 -4.37 24.75
CA LYS A 375 -22.25 -3.33 25.10
C LYS A 375 -21.10 -3.28 24.10
N GLU A 376 -20.60 -4.44 23.66
CA GLU A 376 -19.57 -4.53 22.62
C GLU A 376 -20.07 -3.89 21.31
N ILE A 377 -21.26 -4.27 20.85
CA ILE A 377 -21.85 -3.71 19.62
C ILE A 377 -22.06 -2.19 19.74
N LYS A 378 -22.48 -1.70 20.92
CA LYS A 378 -22.65 -0.26 21.14
C LYS A 378 -21.30 0.47 21.06
N ASN A 379 -20.24 -0.07 21.69
CA ASN A 379 -18.90 0.47 21.64
C ASN A 379 -18.39 0.50 20.18
N ALA A 380 -18.51 -0.63 19.48
CA ALA A 380 -18.10 -0.74 18.10
C ALA A 380 -18.82 0.30 17.19
N ASN A 381 -20.14 0.49 17.35
CA ASN A 381 -20.89 1.49 16.59
C ASN A 381 -20.38 2.92 16.86
N ASN A 382 -20.05 3.25 18.10
CA ASN A 382 -19.48 4.55 18.44
C ASN A 382 -18.13 4.77 17.73
N LEU A 383 -17.25 3.78 17.77
CA LEU A 383 -15.93 3.84 17.16
C LEU A 383 -15.98 3.81 15.62
N ILE A 384 -16.92 3.04 15.04
CA ILE A 384 -17.22 3.05 13.60
C ILE A 384 -17.59 4.46 13.15
N SER A 385 -18.47 5.11 13.90
CA SER A 385 -18.91 6.49 13.61
C SER A 385 -17.77 7.50 13.79
N LEU A 386 -17.00 7.39 14.88
CA LEU A 386 -15.87 8.27 15.19
C LEU A 386 -14.79 8.24 14.10
N LEU A 387 -14.41 7.01 13.68
CA LEU A 387 -13.36 6.79 12.69
C LEU A 387 -13.89 6.76 11.25
N LYS A 388 -15.19 6.95 11.06
CA LYS A 388 -15.87 6.87 9.75
C LYS A 388 -15.48 5.57 9.01
N ILE A 389 -15.58 4.42 9.70
CA ILE A 389 -15.28 3.12 9.11
C ILE A 389 -16.41 2.77 8.13
N LYS A 390 -16.08 2.52 6.87
CA LYS A 390 -17.05 2.08 5.86
C LYS A 390 -17.28 0.59 6.00
N CYS A 391 -18.39 0.21 6.58
CA CYS A 391 -18.86 -1.17 6.78
C CYS A 391 -20.39 -1.24 6.69
N GLU A 392 -20.93 -2.41 6.43
CA GLU A 392 -22.39 -2.65 6.41
C GLU A 392 -22.97 -2.74 7.82
N SER A 393 -22.24 -3.38 8.72
CA SER A 393 -22.62 -3.53 10.12
C SER A 393 -21.42 -3.90 11.01
N PRO A 394 -21.50 -3.77 12.34
CA PRO A 394 -20.46 -4.26 13.24
C PRO A 394 -20.23 -5.79 13.18
N ASN A 395 -21.18 -6.54 12.65
CA ASN A 395 -21.05 -7.99 12.49
C ASN A 395 -20.37 -8.42 11.18
N GLN A 396 -20.03 -7.48 10.29
CA GLN A 396 -19.35 -7.76 9.03
C GLN A 396 -17.98 -8.39 9.29
N ASP A 397 -17.57 -9.32 8.43
CA ASP A 397 -16.26 -9.95 8.51
C ASP A 397 -15.16 -8.95 8.17
N ILE A 398 -14.07 -8.98 8.93
CA ILE A 398 -12.96 -8.03 8.78
C ILE A 398 -12.29 -8.15 7.40
N GLY A 399 -12.29 -9.34 6.80
CA GLY A 399 -11.72 -9.62 5.48
C GLY A 399 -12.40 -8.88 4.35
N ASP A 400 -13.68 -8.52 4.50
CA ASP A 400 -14.47 -7.83 3.48
C ASP A 400 -14.20 -6.32 3.43
N LEU A 401 -13.47 -5.79 4.43
CA LEU A 401 -13.12 -4.38 4.49
C LEU A 401 -11.90 -4.06 3.64
N SER A 402 -11.91 -2.86 3.02
CA SER A 402 -10.69 -2.32 2.39
C SER A 402 -9.57 -2.13 3.40
N GLY A 403 -8.30 -2.18 2.95
CA GLY A 403 -7.13 -2.03 3.80
C GLY A 403 -7.15 -0.76 4.68
N GLY A 404 -7.64 0.36 4.15
CA GLY A 404 -7.81 1.60 4.94
C GLY A 404 -8.85 1.46 6.06
N ASN A 405 -9.97 0.77 5.80
CA ASN A 405 -10.97 0.50 6.86
C ASN A 405 -10.47 -0.53 7.87
N GLN A 406 -9.73 -1.56 7.44
CA GLN A 406 -9.05 -2.48 8.37
C GLN A 406 -8.10 -1.74 9.30
N GLN A 407 -7.32 -0.78 8.79
CA GLN A 407 -6.43 0.05 9.61
C GLN A 407 -7.20 0.89 10.63
N LYS A 408 -8.34 1.46 10.23
CA LYS A 408 -9.23 2.16 11.15
C LYS A 408 -9.79 1.25 12.24
N VAL A 409 -10.05 -0.04 11.97
CA VAL A 409 -10.45 -1.04 12.99
C VAL A 409 -9.32 -1.31 13.97
N VAL A 410 -8.08 -1.44 13.51
CA VAL A 410 -6.90 -1.59 14.40
C VAL A 410 -6.77 -0.38 15.32
N LEU A 411 -6.96 0.83 14.81
CA LEU A 411 -6.95 2.05 15.64
C LEU A 411 -8.14 2.11 16.58
N ALA A 412 -9.35 1.75 16.12
CA ALA A 412 -10.55 1.70 16.95
C ALA A 412 -10.36 0.84 18.19
N ARG A 413 -9.70 -0.30 18.08
CA ARG A 413 -9.36 -1.17 19.20
C ARG A 413 -8.70 -0.41 20.33
N TRP A 414 -7.69 0.38 20.00
CA TRP A 414 -6.88 1.09 21.00
C TRP A 414 -7.48 2.42 21.46
N LEU A 415 -8.60 2.83 20.86
CA LEU A 415 -9.43 3.96 21.30
C LEU A 415 -10.64 3.48 22.13
N THR A 416 -10.75 2.19 22.45
CA THR A 416 -11.81 1.61 23.28
C THR A 416 -11.68 2.03 24.74
N ASP A 417 -10.47 2.24 25.24
CA ASP A 417 -10.16 2.77 26.56
C ASP A 417 -9.19 3.96 26.47
N GLU A 418 -9.12 4.76 27.52
CA GLU A 418 -8.18 5.89 27.60
C GLU A 418 -6.74 5.39 27.67
N SER A 419 -5.91 5.86 26.74
CA SER A 419 -4.49 5.53 26.72
C SER A 419 -3.64 6.59 27.39
N GLN A 420 -2.60 6.18 28.13
CA GLN A 420 -1.53 7.09 28.55
C GLN A 420 -0.50 7.30 27.45
N LEU A 421 -0.21 6.23 26.72
CA LEU A 421 0.69 6.26 25.55
C LEU A 421 0.12 5.38 24.45
N LEU A 422 -0.09 5.95 23.28
CA LEU A 422 -0.48 5.22 22.07
C LEU A 422 0.70 5.15 21.11
N ILE A 423 1.18 3.95 20.83
CA ILE A 423 2.27 3.66 19.92
C ILE A 423 1.70 3.23 18.58
N LEU A 424 2.16 3.87 17.50
CA LEU A 424 1.71 3.58 16.15
C LEU A 424 2.92 3.26 15.27
N ASP A 425 3.07 2.00 14.86
CA ASP A 425 4.13 1.56 13.96
C ASP A 425 3.59 1.56 12.51
N GLU A 426 4.14 2.44 11.68
CA GLU A 426 3.74 2.63 10.29
C GLU A 426 2.20 2.66 10.07
N PRO A 427 1.45 3.51 10.84
CA PRO A 427 -0.02 3.45 10.90
C PRO A 427 -0.70 3.76 9.56
N PHE A 428 0.06 4.22 8.58
CA PHE A 428 -0.45 4.62 7.28
C PHE A 428 -0.05 3.67 6.14
N GLN A 429 0.54 2.51 6.45
CA GLN A 429 0.93 1.54 5.45
C GLN A 429 -0.31 0.96 4.72
N GLY A 430 -0.32 1.03 3.39
CA GLY A 430 -1.46 0.59 2.58
C GLY A 430 -2.76 1.38 2.81
N VAL A 431 -2.66 2.61 3.35
CA VAL A 431 -3.78 3.51 3.57
C VAL A 431 -3.72 4.64 2.56
N ASP A 432 -4.83 4.96 1.92
CA ASP A 432 -4.91 6.07 0.96
C ASP A 432 -4.78 7.45 1.64
N ILE A 433 -4.43 8.46 0.84
CA ILE A 433 -4.14 9.82 1.32
C ILE A 433 -5.34 10.43 2.08
N SER A 434 -6.57 10.19 1.62
CA SER A 434 -7.79 10.69 2.29
C SER A 434 -7.95 10.10 3.68
N SER A 435 -7.82 8.77 3.78
CA SER A 435 -7.90 8.05 5.06
C SER A 435 -6.76 8.42 6.00
N ARG A 436 -5.53 8.67 5.49
CA ARG A 436 -4.40 9.16 6.32
C ARG A 436 -4.70 10.50 6.96
N GLN A 437 -5.28 11.44 6.20
CA GLN A 437 -5.65 12.75 6.72
C GLN A 437 -6.71 12.63 7.81
N GLU A 438 -7.77 11.85 7.57
CA GLU A 438 -8.84 11.62 8.56
C GLU A 438 -8.29 11.00 9.86
N ILE A 439 -7.45 9.97 9.75
CA ILE A 439 -6.80 9.33 10.90
C ILE A 439 -5.92 10.34 11.65
N GLY A 440 -5.11 11.12 10.93
CA GLY A 440 -4.25 12.14 11.53
C GLY A 440 -5.02 13.20 12.31
N GLU A 441 -6.16 13.67 11.79
CA GLU A 441 -7.04 14.63 12.48
C GLU A 441 -7.64 14.03 13.76
N ILE A 442 -8.06 12.76 13.73
CA ILE A 442 -8.64 12.06 14.89
C ILE A 442 -7.59 11.86 15.97
N LEU A 443 -6.39 11.39 15.60
CA LEU A 443 -5.28 11.20 16.53
C LEU A 443 -4.90 12.49 17.24
N ARG A 444 -4.81 13.60 16.50
CA ARG A 444 -4.51 14.93 17.08
C ARG A 444 -5.59 15.40 18.05
N LYS A 445 -6.87 15.20 17.71
CA LYS A 445 -7.96 15.55 18.63
C LYS A 445 -7.89 14.77 19.94
N ASN A 446 -7.59 13.48 19.86
CA ASN A 446 -7.48 12.62 21.03
C ASN A 446 -6.22 12.90 21.87
N THR A 447 -5.16 13.44 21.26
CA THR A 447 -3.94 13.81 22.00
C THR A 447 -4.10 15.11 22.80
N LEU A 448 -5.05 15.97 22.40
CA LEU A 448 -5.31 17.26 23.06
C LEU A 448 -6.26 17.16 24.27
N ASN A 449 -6.98 16.05 24.40
CA ASN A 449 -7.86 15.76 25.53
C ASN A 449 -7.17 14.84 26.54
#